data_21d723d48805b135e103ec040e2930a8
#
_entry.id   21d723d48805b135e103ec040e2930a8
#
_cell.length_a   1.000
_cell.length_b   1.000
_cell.length_c   1.000
_cell.angle_alpha   90.00
_cell.angle_beta   90.00
_cell.angle_gamma   90.00
#
_symmetry.space_group_name_H-M   'P 1'
#
loop_
_entity.id
_entity.type
_entity.pdbx_description
1 polymer ?
#
loop_
_entity_poly.entity_id
_entity_poly.type
_entity_poly.pdbx_seq_one_letter_code
_entity_poly.pdbx_strand_id
1 'polypeptide(L)'
;MKEETMIHQNARRIRLAAVLTALALSGAGAMAQAPPREARDDVMATMKRAATFMTEKLAYKGGYVWNYLPDLSRRWGEMEARETMIWIQPPGTATVGHLYLDAYHATGDNFYYQAADQVAGALIWAQHPAGGWNYVADFAGERSLKEWYETVGKNGWRLEEFQHYWGNATFDDAGTAESAKFLLRLYLEKRDPKYRPSLDKAIQFVLDSQYPIGAWPQRYPRVAEHSTRGLPDYTAYPTFNDDVAGENIDFLVMCYQTLGDARLLDPILRGMNAFIVTQQGPPQPGWSLQYTLDLKPVQARTYEPRSLATHTTARNLELMVQFYRLTGDTKFLARVPEAIDWLESIALPPGVAPAGRTHATFIEVGTNRPLYIHREGSNVVNGRYYWDSNPKDTLGHYSSFRPINIVALRKLYADARAMTPEQATKGSPLVAGHGVLPLPKYFALMPAPGVTAASSIASLNKEGYWLAPLGYNSHPYKGDGSTNVAPGSYGTTHVGDESDTSPYPDKTLTGISIEAFIRNMSVLIRAIDPSMSK
;
A
#
# COMPACT_ATOMS: atom_id res chain seq x y z
N MET A 1 -13.12 14.83 1.05
CA MET A 1 -12.30 14.19 2.11
C MET A 1 -12.86 12.90 2.70
N LYS A 2 -14.07 12.43 2.38
CA LYS A 2 -14.67 11.22 2.96
C LYS A 2 -14.40 9.91 2.18
N GLU A 3 -13.87 9.99 0.98
CA GLU A 3 -13.65 8.82 0.10
C GLU A 3 -12.19 8.40 -0.10
N GLU A 4 -11.25 9.28 0.17
CA GLU A 4 -9.84 9.11 -0.27
C GLU A 4 -9.05 8.05 0.50
N THR A 5 -9.28 7.91 1.81
CA THR A 5 -8.61 6.85 2.60
C THR A 5 -9.14 5.45 2.24
N MET A 6 -10.34 5.36 1.63
CA MET A 6 -10.94 4.10 1.19
C MET A 6 -10.31 3.54 -0.09
N ILE A 7 -9.81 4.40 -0.96
CA ILE A 7 -9.35 3.99 -2.30
C ILE A 7 -8.01 3.25 -2.21
N HIS A 8 -7.08 3.71 -1.40
CA HIS A 8 -5.80 3.01 -1.20
C HIS A 8 -5.96 1.64 -0.51
N GLN A 9 -6.83 1.54 0.48
CA GLN A 9 -7.07 0.25 1.16
C GLN A 9 -7.88 -0.73 0.30
N ASN A 10 -8.78 -0.25 -0.57
CA ASN A 10 -9.51 -1.12 -1.50
C ASN A 10 -8.64 -1.61 -2.65
N ALA A 11 -7.71 -0.81 -3.16
CA ALA A 11 -6.74 -1.25 -4.16
C ALA A 11 -5.81 -2.36 -3.60
N ARG A 12 -5.43 -2.29 -2.32
CA ARG A 12 -4.68 -3.33 -1.62
C ARG A 12 -5.49 -4.62 -1.42
N ARG A 13 -6.80 -4.52 -1.09
CA ARG A 13 -7.68 -5.69 -0.86
C ARG A 13 -7.85 -6.60 -2.07
N ILE A 14 -7.69 -6.08 -3.28
CA ILE A 14 -7.95 -6.83 -4.52
C ILE A 14 -6.73 -7.64 -4.95
N ARG A 15 -5.51 -7.22 -4.60
CA ARG A 15 -4.28 -7.87 -5.07
C ARG A 15 -4.08 -9.29 -4.52
N LEU A 16 -4.45 -9.55 -3.27
CA LEU A 16 -4.32 -10.89 -2.68
C LEU A 16 -5.47 -11.85 -3.02
N ALA A 17 -6.67 -11.34 -3.33
CA ALA A 17 -7.80 -12.17 -3.75
C ALA A 17 -7.61 -12.75 -5.17
N ALA A 18 -6.81 -12.12 -6.03
CA ALA A 18 -6.59 -12.58 -7.41
C ALA A 18 -5.77 -13.86 -7.50
N VAL A 19 -4.95 -14.19 -6.49
CA VAL A 19 -4.13 -15.41 -6.50
C VAL A 19 -4.94 -16.69 -6.26
N LEU A 20 -6.14 -16.59 -5.67
CA LEU A 20 -6.91 -17.78 -5.23
C LEU A 20 -8.27 -17.99 -5.91
N THR A 21 -8.72 -17.10 -6.80
CA THR A 21 -10.07 -17.21 -7.42
C THR A 21 -10.08 -17.97 -8.77
N ALA A 22 -8.97 -18.43 -9.26
CA ALA A 22 -8.86 -19.09 -10.58
C ALA A 22 -9.27 -20.58 -10.61
N LEU A 23 -9.77 -21.17 -9.54
CA LEU A 23 -9.97 -22.62 -9.46
C LEU A 23 -11.36 -23.09 -8.97
N ALA A 24 -12.42 -22.43 -9.32
CA ALA A 24 -13.75 -23.03 -9.16
C ALA A 24 -14.75 -22.35 -10.10
N LEU A 25 -14.88 -22.87 -11.32
CA LEU A 25 -16.13 -22.92 -12.09
C LEU A 25 -15.83 -23.53 -13.47
N SER A 26 -15.81 -24.85 -13.56
CA SER A 26 -16.05 -25.57 -14.81
C SER A 26 -17.56 -25.68 -15.03
N GLY A 27 -18.15 -24.61 -15.53
CA GLY A 27 -19.50 -24.59 -16.07
C GLY A 27 -19.40 -24.09 -17.50
N ALA A 28 -19.97 -24.80 -18.47
CA ALA A 28 -19.99 -24.44 -19.86
C ALA A 28 -20.62 -23.05 -20.05
N GLY A 29 -19.79 -22.01 -20.11
CA GLY A 29 -20.17 -20.64 -20.43
C GLY A 29 -19.73 -20.31 -21.85
N ALA A 30 -20.60 -19.70 -22.62
CA ALA A 30 -20.32 -19.19 -23.97
C ALA A 30 -18.97 -18.45 -23.96
N MET A 31 -18.06 -18.80 -24.86
CA MET A 31 -16.83 -18.04 -25.08
C MET A 31 -17.20 -16.61 -25.41
N ALA A 32 -16.81 -15.68 -24.56
CA ALA A 32 -16.92 -14.26 -24.89
C ALA A 32 -16.14 -14.03 -26.20
N GLN A 33 -16.81 -13.59 -27.23
CA GLN A 33 -16.18 -13.27 -28.51
C GLN A 33 -15.18 -12.14 -28.30
N ALA A 34 -13.96 -12.31 -28.82
CA ALA A 34 -12.98 -11.24 -28.87
C ALA A 34 -13.62 -9.98 -29.53
N PRO A 35 -13.32 -8.77 -29.05
CA PRO A 35 -13.86 -7.55 -29.65
C PRO A 35 -13.49 -7.48 -31.15
N PRO A 36 -14.31 -6.81 -31.97
CA PRO A 36 -13.97 -6.57 -33.37
C PRO A 36 -12.56 -5.98 -33.49
N ARG A 37 -11.83 -6.35 -34.55
CA ARG A 37 -10.43 -5.94 -34.75
C ARG A 37 -10.23 -4.42 -34.68
N GLU A 38 -11.10 -3.63 -35.29
CA GLU A 38 -11.05 -2.16 -35.23
C GLU A 38 -11.17 -1.62 -33.81
N ALA A 39 -12.11 -2.14 -33.01
CA ALA A 39 -12.26 -1.74 -31.61
C ALA A 39 -11.02 -2.11 -30.76
N ARG A 40 -10.33 -3.22 -31.07
CA ARG A 40 -9.09 -3.60 -30.42
C ARG A 40 -7.95 -2.65 -30.79
N ASP A 41 -7.84 -2.26 -32.05
CA ASP A 41 -6.80 -1.35 -32.54
C ASP A 41 -6.94 0.05 -31.90
N ASP A 42 -8.16 0.56 -31.76
CA ASP A 42 -8.43 1.82 -31.05
C ASP A 42 -8.05 1.76 -29.57
N VAL A 43 -8.34 0.66 -28.89
CA VAL A 43 -7.94 0.45 -27.51
C VAL A 43 -6.41 0.46 -27.39
N MET A 44 -5.71 -0.29 -28.24
CA MET A 44 -4.25 -0.37 -28.21
C MET A 44 -3.60 0.97 -28.54
N ALA A 45 -4.13 1.73 -29.52
CA ALA A 45 -3.66 3.06 -29.86
C ALA A 45 -3.86 4.04 -28.70
N THR A 46 -5.00 3.98 -28.01
CA THR A 46 -5.30 4.80 -26.83
C THR A 46 -4.35 4.48 -25.68
N MET A 47 -4.15 3.22 -25.37
CA MET A 47 -3.19 2.78 -24.35
C MET A 47 -1.77 3.29 -24.65
N LYS A 48 -1.33 3.16 -25.91
CA LYS A 48 0.00 3.58 -26.33
C LYS A 48 0.19 5.09 -26.24
N ARG A 49 -0.80 5.88 -26.70
CA ARG A 49 -0.76 7.35 -26.56
C ARG A 49 -0.66 7.79 -25.11
N ALA A 50 -1.45 7.17 -24.23
CA ALA A 50 -1.40 7.48 -22.80
C ALA A 50 -0.05 7.11 -22.19
N ALA A 51 0.47 5.91 -22.46
CA ALA A 51 1.76 5.49 -21.94
C ALA A 51 2.93 6.31 -22.53
N THR A 52 2.85 6.75 -23.80
CA THR A 52 3.86 7.65 -24.41
C THR A 52 3.90 9.00 -23.68
N PHE A 53 2.72 9.58 -23.39
CA PHE A 53 2.68 10.82 -22.60
C PHE A 53 3.32 10.61 -21.21
N MET A 54 3.03 9.51 -20.55
CA MET A 54 3.63 9.20 -19.25
C MET A 54 5.14 9.09 -19.31
N THR A 55 5.67 8.35 -20.30
CA THR A 55 7.11 8.09 -20.41
C THR A 55 7.90 9.30 -20.90
N GLU A 56 7.34 10.11 -21.79
CA GLU A 56 8.06 11.22 -22.43
C GLU A 56 7.86 12.57 -21.73
N LYS A 57 6.74 12.77 -21.02
CA LYS A 57 6.39 14.08 -20.43
C LYS A 57 6.40 14.09 -18.92
N LEU A 58 5.99 13.00 -18.25
CA LEU A 58 5.87 12.97 -16.80
C LEU A 58 7.04 12.28 -16.11
N ALA A 59 7.60 11.22 -16.71
CA ALA A 59 8.68 10.47 -16.09
C ALA A 59 9.92 11.34 -15.85
N TYR A 60 10.40 11.36 -14.61
CA TYR A 60 11.73 11.88 -14.33
C TYR A 60 12.70 10.70 -14.21
N LYS A 61 13.56 10.52 -15.24
CA LYS A 61 14.48 9.37 -15.34
C LYS A 61 13.81 8.01 -15.10
N GLY A 62 12.58 7.82 -15.56
CA GLY A 62 11.78 6.61 -15.41
C GLY A 62 10.92 6.53 -14.15
N GLY A 63 11.05 7.48 -13.23
CA GLY A 63 10.25 7.52 -12.00
C GLY A 63 9.07 8.49 -12.07
N TYR A 64 8.12 8.33 -11.16
CA TYR A 64 6.85 9.06 -11.12
C TYR A 64 6.54 9.50 -9.70
N VAL A 65 5.71 10.57 -9.57
CA VAL A 65 4.95 10.90 -8.37
C VAL A 65 3.46 10.64 -8.61
N TRP A 66 2.58 10.85 -7.62
CA TRP A 66 1.18 10.46 -7.74
C TRP A 66 0.31 11.39 -8.59
N ASN A 67 0.55 12.70 -8.45
CA ASN A 67 -0.28 13.75 -9.06
C ASN A 67 0.56 14.87 -9.65
N TYR A 68 0.04 15.49 -10.72
CA TYR A 68 0.68 16.60 -11.40
C TYR A 68 -0.37 17.64 -11.83
N LEU A 69 -0.06 18.92 -11.76
CA LEU A 69 -0.83 19.91 -12.51
C LEU A 69 -0.60 19.73 -14.03
N PRO A 70 -1.56 20.08 -14.87
CA PRO A 70 -1.42 19.92 -16.33
C PRO A 70 -0.25 20.68 -16.93
N ASP A 71 0.12 21.82 -16.35
CA ASP A 71 1.28 22.64 -16.76
C ASP A 71 2.61 22.15 -16.14
N LEU A 72 2.57 21.08 -15.34
CA LEU A 72 3.69 20.46 -14.64
C LEU A 72 4.42 21.38 -13.64
N SER A 73 3.84 22.53 -13.31
CA SER A 73 4.41 23.49 -12.36
C SER A 73 4.48 22.97 -10.93
N ARG A 74 3.56 22.07 -10.55
CA ARG A 74 3.53 21.43 -9.23
C ARG A 74 3.19 19.95 -9.37
N ARG A 75 3.71 19.17 -8.43
CA ARG A 75 3.50 17.71 -8.36
C ARG A 75 3.52 17.22 -6.92
N TRP A 76 2.86 16.10 -6.68
CA TRP A 76 2.71 15.51 -5.35
C TRP A 76 2.81 13.99 -5.39
N GLY A 77 3.48 13.42 -4.40
CA GLY A 77 3.15 12.11 -3.88
C GLY A 77 2.15 12.27 -2.75
N GLU A 78 2.43 11.76 -1.58
CA GLU A 78 1.65 12.06 -0.37
C GLU A 78 1.85 13.52 0.09
N MET A 79 2.99 14.09 -0.27
CA MET A 79 3.31 15.49 -0.08
C MET A 79 3.80 16.12 -1.38
N GLU A 80 3.91 17.45 -1.41
CA GLU A 80 4.47 18.15 -2.57
C GLU A 80 5.91 17.71 -2.85
N ALA A 81 6.19 17.37 -4.09
CA ALA A 81 7.49 16.90 -4.55
C ALA A 81 8.18 17.92 -5.44
N ARG A 82 9.51 17.94 -5.39
CA ARG A 82 10.35 18.69 -6.36
C ARG A 82 10.36 17.96 -7.71
N GLU A 83 10.75 18.66 -8.75
CA GLU A 83 10.78 18.13 -10.13
C GLU A 83 11.64 16.87 -10.26
N THR A 84 12.76 16.81 -9.54
CA THR A 84 13.73 15.72 -9.59
C THR A 84 13.39 14.54 -8.69
N MET A 85 12.29 14.66 -7.92
CA MET A 85 11.86 13.61 -6.98
C MET A 85 10.96 12.58 -7.66
N ILE A 86 11.11 11.34 -7.21
CA ILE A 86 10.23 10.23 -7.52
C ILE A 86 9.63 9.67 -6.24
N TRP A 87 8.39 9.15 -6.34
CA TRP A 87 7.67 8.55 -5.23
C TRP A 87 7.67 7.03 -5.35
N ILE A 88 8.21 6.34 -4.35
CA ILE A 88 8.33 4.88 -4.34
C ILE A 88 7.04 4.24 -3.81
N GLN A 89 6.48 4.83 -2.76
CA GLN A 89 5.22 4.41 -2.15
C GLN A 89 4.09 4.35 -3.19
N PRO A 90 3.31 3.25 -3.26
CA PRO A 90 2.18 3.12 -4.19
C PRO A 90 1.10 4.20 -4.00
N PRO A 91 0.48 4.65 -5.09
CA PRO A 91 0.58 4.18 -6.48
C PRO A 91 1.70 4.86 -7.28
N GLY A 92 2.91 4.91 -6.74
CA GLY A 92 4.06 5.60 -7.31
C GLY A 92 4.79 4.82 -8.41
N THR A 93 6.11 5.00 -8.43
CA THR A 93 7.00 4.50 -9.49
C THR A 93 6.85 3.00 -9.75
N ALA A 94 6.91 2.16 -8.70
CA ALA A 94 6.84 0.70 -8.87
C ALA A 94 5.48 0.24 -9.43
N THR A 95 4.37 0.88 -9.01
CA THR A 95 3.02 0.53 -9.50
C THR A 95 2.87 0.83 -11.00
N VAL A 96 3.46 1.93 -11.47
CA VAL A 96 3.49 2.25 -12.91
C VAL A 96 4.30 1.20 -13.67
N GLY A 97 5.42 0.74 -13.13
CA GLY A 97 6.21 -0.37 -13.68
C GLY A 97 5.42 -1.66 -13.83
N HIS A 98 4.68 -2.04 -12.78
CA HIS A 98 3.77 -3.19 -12.83
C HIS A 98 2.71 -3.03 -13.92
N LEU A 99 2.13 -1.84 -14.06
CA LEU A 99 1.12 -1.57 -15.10
C LEU A 99 1.69 -1.69 -16.51
N TYR A 100 2.93 -1.25 -16.73
CA TYR A 100 3.59 -1.43 -18.02
C TYR A 100 3.83 -2.90 -18.34
N LEU A 101 4.21 -3.73 -17.37
CA LEU A 101 4.29 -5.18 -17.57
C LEU A 101 2.90 -5.79 -17.84
N ASP A 102 1.87 -5.32 -17.15
CA ASP A 102 0.48 -5.75 -17.41
C ASP A 102 0.05 -5.39 -18.85
N ALA A 103 0.39 -4.19 -19.32
CA ALA A 103 0.14 -3.79 -20.70
C ALA A 103 0.96 -4.60 -21.72
N TYR A 104 2.22 -4.91 -21.40
CA TYR A 104 3.05 -5.81 -22.21
C TYR A 104 2.41 -7.20 -22.34
N HIS A 105 1.97 -7.80 -21.24
CA HIS A 105 1.30 -9.11 -21.24
C HIS A 105 -0.03 -9.12 -22.03
N ALA A 106 -0.75 -7.99 -22.06
CA ALA A 106 -2.01 -7.89 -22.79
C ALA A 106 -1.82 -7.68 -24.29
N THR A 107 -0.78 -6.93 -24.68
CA THR A 107 -0.59 -6.44 -26.06
C THR A 107 0.52 -7.16 -26.82
N GLY A 108 1.56 -7.64 -26.15
CA GLY A 108 2.81 -8.11 -26.75
C GLY A 108 3.70 -6.97 -27.28
N ASP A 109 3.31 -5.68 -27.14
CA ASP A 109 4.09 -4.56 -27.65
C ASP A 109 5.31 -4.29 -26.75
N ASN A 110 6.50 -4.47 -27.30
CA ASN A 110 7.77 -4.28 -26.59
C ASN A 110 8.00 -2.86 -26.07
N PHE A 111 7.23 -1.87 -26.55
CA PHE A 111 7.23 -0.52 -26.00
C PHE A 111 6.96 -0.53 -24.49
N TYR A 112 5.99 -1.30 -24.03
CA TYR A 112 5.64 -1.38 -22.61
C TYR A 112 6.72 -2.08 -21.78
N TYR A 113 7.39 -3.10 -22.34
CA TYR A 113 8.55 -3.69 -21.69
C TYR A 113 9.69 -2.68 -21.52
N GLN A 114 9.96 -1.87 -22.56
CA GLN A 114 10.97 -0.81 -22.49
C GLN A 114 10.59 0.28 -21.48
N ALA A 115 9.32 0.65 -21.39
CA ALA A 115 8.81 1.57 -20.36
C ALA A 115 9.01 1.00 -18.93
N ALA A 116 8.74 -0.29 -18.74
CA ALA A 116 9.00 -0.98 -17.48
C ALA A 116 10.52 -1.04 -17.15
N ASP A 117 11.38 -1.23 -18.16
CA ASP A 117 12.84 -1.19 -17.98
C ASP A 117 13.34 0.18 -17.51
N GLN A 118 12.77 1.28 -18.02
CA GLN A 118 13.08 2.63 -17.54
C GLN A 118 12.69 2.80 -16.07
N VAL A 119 11.52 2.31 -15.68
CA VAL A 119 11.08 2.30 -14.27
C VAL A 119 12.06 1.52 -13.39
N ALA A 120 12.50 0.34 -13.86
CA ALA A 120 13.50 -0.44 -13.13
C ALA A 120 14.81 0.32 -12.95
N GLY A 121 15.25 1.05 -13.96
CA GLY A 121 16.43 1.92 -13.87
C GLY A 121 16.32 2.95 -12.75
N ALA A 122 15.15 3.61 -12.63
CA ALA A 122 14.88 4.56 -11.56
C ALA A 122 14.88 3.90 -10.17
N LEU A 123 14.24 2.74 -10.03
CA LEU A 123 14.18 2.00 -8.77
C LEU A 123 15.54 1.44 -8.35
N ILE A 124 16.33 0.90 -9.29
CA ILE A 124 17.68 0.41 -9.01
C ILE A 124 18.58 1.55 -8.53
N TRP A 125 18.47 2.73 -9.17
CA TRP A 125 19.19 3.92 -8.73
C TRP A 125 18.76 4.37 -7.33
N ALA A 126 17.47 4.33 -7.01
CA ALA A 126 16.90 4.76 -5.74
C ALA A 126 17.05 3.73 -4.61
N GLN A 127 17.55 2.52 -4.90
CA GLN A 127 17.67 1.46 -3.91
C GLN A 127 18.71 1.82 -2.85
N HIS A 128 18.29 1.76 -1.59
CA HIS A 128 19.19 1.93 -0.46
C HIS A 128 20.31 0.86 -0.49
N PRO A 129 21.55 1.17 -0.07
CA PRO A 129 22.64 0.18 -0.06
C PRO A 129 22.33 -1.13 0.66
N ALA A 130 21.49 -1.09 1.70
CA ALA A 130 21.00 -2.29 2.40
C ALA A 130 19.99 -3.12 1.61
N GLY A 131 19.40 -2.60 0.53
CA GLY A 131 18.54 -3.36 -0.37
C GLY A 131 17.06 -2.95 -0.45
N GLY A 132 16.54 -2.19 0.52
CA GLY A 132 15.18 -1.67 0.50
C GLY A 132 15.06 -0.29 -0.14
N TRP A 133 13.91 0.35 0.01
CA TRP A 133 13.63 1.70 -0.48
C TRP A 133 13.00 2.58 0.60
N ASN A 134 13.27 3.89 0.51
CA ASN A 134 12.51 4.89 1.26
C ASN A 134 11.23 5.27 0.50
N TYR A 135 10.34 6.07 1.07
CA TYR A 135 9.12 6.57 0.42
C TYR A 135 9.41 7.33 -0.86
N VAL A 136 10.49 8.09 -0.86
CA VAL A 136 10.88 9.01 -1.92
C VAL A 136 12.38 8.93 -2.20
N ALA A 137 12.75 9.27 -3.43
CA ALA A 137 14.15 9.50 -3.80
C ALA A 137 14.24 10.79 -4.63
N ASP A 138 15.39 11.47 -4.57
CA ASP A 138 15.62 12.71 -5.29
C ASP A 138 16.86 12.59 -6.17
N PHE A 139 16.70 12.64 -7.47
CA PHE A 139 17.79 12.59 -8.43
C PHE A 139 18.73 13.80 -8.37
N ALA A 140 18.34 14.88 -7.68
CA ALA A 140 19.24 15.99 -7.35
C ALA A 140 20.24 15.62 -6.24
N GLY A 141 20.09 14.43 -5.62
CA GLY A 141 20.99 13.87 -4.65
C GLY A 141 20.55 14.03 -3.20
N GLU A 142 21.29 13.36 -2.31
CA GLU A 142 20.93 13.24 -0.89
C GLU A 142 20.81 14.59 -0.18
N ARG A 143 21.64 15.59 -0.56
CA ARG A 143 21.55 16.94 0.03
C ARG A 143 20.19 17.57 -0.27
N SER A 144 19.71 17.47 -1.50
CA SER A 144 18.40 17.99 -1.90
C SER A 144 17.27 17.26 -1.17
N LEU A 145 17.39 15.94 -1.03
CA LEU A 145 16.41 15.15 -0.30
C LEU A 145 16.36 15.54 1.18
N LYS A 146 17.50 15.69 1.85
CA LYS A 146 17.58 16.15 3.25
C LYS A 146 16.95 17.53 3.42
N GLU A 147 17.26 18.47 2.53
CA GLU A 147 16.66 19.81 2.54
C GLU A 147 15.13 19.76 2.35
N TRP A 148 14.63 18.83 1.52
CA TRP A 148 13.19 18.62 1.40
C TRP A 148 12.57 18.13 2.72
N TYR A 149 13.21 17.18 3.42
CA TYR A 149 12.79 16.74 4.76
C TYR A 149 12.82 17.87 5.79
N GLU A 150 13.84 18.73 5.75
CA GLU A 150 14.00 19.87 6.68
C GLU A 150 13.01 21.02 6.42
N THR A 151 12.38 21.04 5.26
CA THR A 151 11.46 22.09 4.85
C THR A 151 10.05 21.53 4.64
N VAL A 152 9.76 20.96 3.49
CA VAL A 152 8.43 20.44 3.14
C VAL A 152 8.03 19.29 4.05
N GLY A 153 8.90 18.31 4.25
CA GLY A 153 8.62 17.13 5.08
C GLY A 153 8.33 17.48 6.53
N LYS A 154 9.20 18.28 7.16
CA LYS A 154 9.06 18.73 8.54
C LYS A 154 7.74 19.46 8.80
N ASN A 155 7.21 20.16 7.81
CA ASN A 155 5.95 20.87 7.87
C ASN A 155 4.76 20.03 7.39
N GLY A 156 4.95 18.73 7.17
CA GLY A 156 3.89 17.81 6.79
C GLY A 156 2.84 17.65 7.85
N TRP A 157 1.63 18.15 7.57
CA TRP A 157 0.52 18.00 8.48
C TRP A 157 0.09 16.55 8.59
N ARG A 158 0.02 15.98 9.78
CA ARG A 158 -0.34 14.57 10.07
C ARG A 158 0.48 13.50 9.34
N LEU A 159 1.65 13.83 8.85
CA LEU A 159 2.53 12.93 8.10
C LEU A 159 3.89 12.84 8.83
N GLU A 160 3.86 12.29 10.03
CA GLU A 160 5.00 12.28 10.95
C GLU A 160 6.19 11.49 10.38
N GLU A 161 5.92 10.52 9.50
CA GLU A 161 6.90 9.73 8.77
C GLU A 161 7.80 10.54 7.83
N PHE A 162 7.38 11.74 7.42
CA PHE A 162 8.18 12.67 6.62
C PHE A 162 8.85 13.78 7.44
N GLN A 163 8.54 13.89 8.74
CA GLN A 163 9.07 14.96 9.59
C GLN A 163 10.50 14.73 10.04
N HIS A 164 11.07 13.56 9.76
CA HIS A 164 12.46 13.23 10.05
C HIS A 164 13.10 12.40 8.93
N TYR A 165 14.34 12.74 8.56
CA TYR A 165 15.13 11.97 7.61
C TYR A 165 15.97 10.90 8.33
N TRP A 166 15.49 9.66 8.36
CA TRP A 166 16.24 8.55 8.96
C TRP A 166 17.41 8.07 8.11
N GLY A 167 17.42 8.31 6.80
CA GLY A 167 18.48 7.87 5.90
C GLY A 167 18.55 6.36 5.67
N ASN A 168 17.49 5.63 6.01
CA ASN A 168 17.34 4.19 5.79
C ASN A 168 16.13 3.86 4.91
N ALA A 169 15.89 2.57 4.66
CA ALA A 169 14.73 2.10 3.93
C ALA A 169 13.54 1.83 4.85
N THR A 170 12.33 1.76 4.27
CA THR A 170 11.09 1.48 5.00
C THR A 170 10.31 0.34 4.36
N PHE A 171 9.60 -0.43 5.20
CA PHE A 171 8.58 -1.39 4.75
C PHE A 171 7.19 -0.79 4.70
N ASP A 172 7.03 0.38 5.31
CA ASP A 172 5.74 1.06 5.39
C ASP A 172 5.14 1.32 4.01
N ASP A 173 3.84 1.27 3.92
CA ASP A 173 3.08 1.51 2.69
C ASP A 173 3.52 0.68 1.48
N ALA A 174 4.09 -0.51 1.72
CA ALA A 174 4.50 -1.46 0.68
C ALA A 174 5.55 -0.94 -0.32
N GLY A 175 6.21 0.20 -0.09
CA GLY A 175 7.17 0.77 -1.04
C GLY A 175 8.29 -0.19 -1.39
N THR A 176 8.94 -0.79 -0.38
CA THR A 176 9.97 -1.82 -0.57
C THR A 176 9.41 -3.09 -1.20
N ALA A 177 8.29 -3.62 -0.71
CA ALA A 177 7.71 -4.86 -1.22
C ALA A 177 7.25 -4.73 -2.68
N GLU A 178 6.57 -3.64 -3.02
CA GLU A 178 6.10 -3.37 -4.39
C GLU A 178 7.26 -3.22 -5.38
N SER A 179 8.32 -2.49 -4.98
CA SER A 179 9.53 -2.33 -5.79
C SER A 179 10.25 -3.66 -6.02
N ALA A 180 10.38 -4.47 -4.98
CA ALA A 180 11.01 -5.78 -5.04
C ALA A 180 10.21 -6.77 -5.90
N LYS A 181 8.87 -6.82 -5.74
CA LYS A 181 7.97 -7.62 -6.57
C LYS A 181 8.01 -7.21 -8.04
N PHE A 182 8.11 -5.89 -8.31
CA PHE A 182 8.24 -5.40 -9.68
C PHE A 182 9.57 -5.85 -10.31
N LEU A 183 10.70 -5.70 -9.61
CA LEU A 183 11.99 -6.16 -10.12
C LEU A 183 12.01 -7.69 -10.35
N LEU A 184 11.38 -8.47 -9.46
CA LEU A 184 11.22 -9.91 -9.65
C LEU A 184 10.44 -10.21 -10.94
N ARG A 185 9.27 -9.59 -11.14
CA ARG A 185 8.47 -9.78 -12.36
C ARG A 185 9.26 -9.43 -13.61
N LEU A 186 9.89 -8.26 -13.64
CA LEU A 186 10.65 -7.82 -14.79
C LEU A 186 11.85 -8.74 -15.10
N TYR A 187 12.55 -9.22 -14.05
CA TYR A 187 13.59 -10.24 -14.21
C TYR A 187 13.04 -11.52 -14.85
N LEU A 188 11.87 -11.98 -14.42
CA LEU A 188 11.27 -13.22 -14.92
C LEU A 188 10.89 -13.15 -16.40
N GLU A 189 10.58 -11.97 -16.95
CA GLU A 189 10.19 -11.81 -18.36
C GLU A 189 11.27 -12.29 -19.35
N LYS A 190 12.52 -11.93 -19.12
CA LYS A 190 13.63 -12.23 -20.04
C LYS A 190 14.86 -12.81 -19.33
N ARG A 191 14.82 -12.99 -18.03
CA ARG A 191 15.95 -13.42 -17.19
C ARG A 191 17.21 -12.56 -17.40
N ASP A 192 17.02 -11.25 -17.69
CA ASP A 192 18.13 -10.32 -17.90
C ASP A 192 18.94 -10.15 -16.60
N PRO A 193 20.24 -10.51 -16.60
CA PRO A 193 21.08 -10.51 -15.41
C PRO A 193 21.26 -9.12 -14.79
N LYS A 194 20.99 -8.03 -15.53
CA LYS A 194 21.14 -6.66 -15.01
C LYS A 194 20.24 -6.35 -13.81
N TYR A 195 19.08 -7.04 -13.67
CA TYR A 195 18.16 -6.83 -12.55
C TYR A 195 18.52 -7.67 -11.32
N ARG A 196 19.28 -8.74 -11.51
CA ARG A 196 19.55 -9.74 -10.47
C ARG A 196 20.25 -9.15 -9.24
N PRO A 197 21.30 -8.30 -9.36
CA PRO A 197 21.97 -7.75 -8.17
C PRO A 197 21.04 -6.93 -7.27
N SER A 198 20.14 -6.12 -7.85
CA SER A 198 19.18 -5.32 -7.09
C SER A 198 18.10 -6.20 -6.45
N LEU A 199 17.62 -7.20 -7.18
CA LEU A 199 16.65 -8.17 -6.66
C LEU A 199 17.24 -8.98 -5.49
N ASP A 200 18.48 -9.47 -5.62
CA ASP A 200 19.14 -10.22 -4.55
C ASP A 200 19.34 -9.38 -3.29
N LYS A 201 19.70 -8.09 -3.45
CA LYS A 201 19.77 -7.16 -2.32
C LYS A 201 18.40 -6.97 -1.66
N ALA A 202 17.32 -6.87 -2.44
CA ALA A 202 15.97 -6.73 -1.89
C ALA A 202 15.54 -7.98 -1.11
N ILE A 203 15.83 -9.18 -1.63
CA ILE A 203 15.58 -10.44 -0.91
C ILE A 203 16.38 -10.45 0.39
N GLN A 204 17.68 -10.16 0.33
CA GLN A 204 18.54 -10.18 1.51
C GLN A 204 18.09 -9.13 2.54
N PHE A 205 17.65 -7.95 2.11
CA PHE A 205 17.11 -6.91 2.99
C PHE A 205 15.92 -7.41 3.82
N VAL A 206 14.99 -8.14 3.19
CA VAL A 206 13.83 -8.71 3.88
C VAL A 206 14.26 -9.80 4.87
N LEU A 207 15.26 -10.62 4.51
CA LEU A 207 15.79 -11.64 5.39
C LEU A 207 16.55 -11.06 6.61
N ASP A 208 17.43 -10.09 6.38
CA ASP A 208 18.28 -9.49 7.43
C ASP A 208 17.49 -8.67 8.43
N SER A 209 16.36 -8.08 7.99
CA SER A 209 15.52 -7.25 8.86
C SER A 209 14.50 -8.03 9.67
N GLN A 210 14.29 -9.32 9.39
CA GLN A 210 13.31 -10.14 10.10
C GLN A 210 13.77 -10.44 11.53
N TYR A 211 12.95 -10.07 12.51
CA TYR A 211 13.19 -10.44 13.91
C TYR A 211 13.08 -11.97 14.13
N PRO A 212 13.73 -12.52 15.17
CA PRO A 212 13.61 -13.94 15.52
C PRO A 212 12.17 -14.41 15.72
N ILE A 213 11.29 -13.52 16.20
CA ILE A 213 9.84 -13.78 16.34
C ILE A 213 9.08 -13.88 15.01
N GLY A 214 9.74 -13.54 13.89
CA GLY A 214 9.18 -13.61 12.54
C GLY A 214 8.61 -12.31 11.99
N ALA A 215 8.37 -11.29 12.82
CA ALA A 215 7.89 -9.99 12.36
C ALA A 215 9.03 -9.10 11.83
N TRP A 216 8.68 -7.99 11.19
CA TRP A 216 9.61 -7.00 10.65
C TRP A 216 9.45 -5.64 11.32
N PRO A 217 10.55 -4.85 11.42
CA PRO A 217 10.47 -3.45 11.83
C PRO A 217 9.78 -2.60 10.76
N GLN A 218 9.42 -1.37 11.10
CA GLN A 218 8.94 -0.44 10.08
C GLN A 218 10.07 0.06 9.18
N ARG A 219 11.28 0.25 9.74
CA ARG A 219 12.47 0.71 9.01
C ARG A 219 13.71 -0.14 9.30
N TYR A 220 14.58 -0.28 8.29
CA TYR A 220 15.84 -1.00 8.39
C TYR A 220 16.87 -0.41 7.38
N PRO A 221 18.21 -0.47 7.67
CA PRO A 221 18.82 -0.88 8.91
C PRO A 221 18.52 0.09 10.06
N ARG A 222 18.68 -0.38 11.30
CA ARG A 222 18.50 0.47 12.47
C ARG A 222 19.52 1.60 12.46
N VAL A 223 19.07 2.83 12.65
CA VAL A 223 19.89 4.04 12.77
C VAL A 223 19.82 4.59 14.22
N ALA A 224 20.45 5.74 14.45
CA ALA A 224 20.34 6.42 15.75
C ALA A 224 18.87 6.71 16.09
N GLU A 225 18.50 6.48 17.35
CA GLU A 225 17.14 6.74 17.82
C GLU A 225 16.74 8.21 17.65
N HIS A 226 15.53 8.42 17.16
CA HIS A 226 14.91 9.72 17.04
C HIS A 226 13.61 9.76 17.83
N SER A 227 13.62 10.49 18.94
CA SER A 227 12.41 10.71 19.74
C SER A 227 11.54 11.76 19.07
N THR A 228 10.29 11.42 18.78
CA THR A 228 9.30 12.34 18.26
C THR A 228 8.37 12.79 19.38
N ARG A 229 8.39 14.09 19.73
CA ARG A 229 7.51 14.67 20.77
C ARG A 229 7.55 13.92 22.11
N GLY A 230 8.73 13.44 22.50
CA GLY A 230 8.94 12.71 23.75
C GLY A 230 8.57 11.23 23.73
N LEU A 231 8.12 10.70 22.58
CA LEU A 231 7.91 9.27 22.40
C LEU A 231 9.18 8.59 21.91
N PRO A 232 9.43 7.33 22.30
CA PRO A 232 10.52 6.53 21.74
C PRO A 232 10.42 6.39 20.22
N ASP A 233 11.54 6.11 19.57
CA ASP A 233 11.58 5.80 18.14
C ASP A 233 10.80 4.50 17.87
N TYR A 234 9.73 4.62 17.10
CA TYR A 234 8.83 3.52 16.75
C TYR A 234 9.35 2.67 15.58
N THR A 235 10.32 3.16 14.84
CA THR A 235 10.73 2.56 13.55
C THR A 235 11.32 1.16 13.68
N ALA A 236 11.77 0.80 14.89
CA ALA A 236 12.30 -0.52 15.23
C ALA A 236 11.23 -1.48 15.80
N TYR A 237 9.99 -1.07 15.95
CA TYR A 237 8.97 -1.96 16.50
C TYR A 237 8.49 -3.00 15.48
N PRO A 238 8.24 -4.27 15.91
CA PRO A 238 7.49 -5.24 15.11
C PRO A 238 6.17 -4.64 14.60
N THR A 239 6.02 -4.57 13.29
CA THR A 239 4.98 -3.75 12.64
C THR A 239 3.99 -4.59 11.84
N PHE A 240 2.69 -4.37 12.10
CA PHE A 240 1.55 -4.89 11.34
C PHE A 240 0.75 -3.77 10.65
N ASN A 241 1.09 -2.50 10.96
CA ASN A 241 0.54 -1.36 10.23
C ASN A 241 0.83 -1.52 8.74
N ASP A 242 -0.09 -1.05 7.91
CA ASP A 242 0.02 -1.06 6.45
C ASP A 242 0.44 -2.41 5.83
N ASP A 243 0.08 -3.50 6.51
CA ASP A 243 0.33 -4.88 6.09
C ASP A 243 1.82 -5.25 5.94
N VAL A 244 2.72 -4.55 6.65
CA VAL A 244 4.18 -4.75 6.53
C VAL A 244 4.58 -6.23 6.57
N ALA A 245 4.06 -6.98 7.54
CA ALA A 245 4.39 -8.41 7.67
C ALA A 245 3.79 -9.25 6.52
N GLY A 246 2.55 -8.96 6.11
CA GLY A 246 1.88 -9.68 5.03
C GLY A 246 2.54 -9.45 3.68
N GLU A 247 2.92 -8.21 3.36
CA GLU A 247 3.61 -7.84 2.12
C GLU A 247 5.00 -8.50 1.99
N ASN A 248 5.74 -8.60 3.10
CA ASN A 248 7.04 -9.28 3.11
C ASN A 248 6.90 -10.79 2.92
N ILE A 249 5.92 -11.42 3.59
CA ILE A 249 5.62 -12.86 3.40
C ILE A 249 5.24 -13.12 1.93
N ASP A 250 4.37 -12.29 1.36
CA ASP A 250 3.94 -12.45 -0.03
C ASP A 250 5.11 -12.33 -1.02
N PHE A 251 5.99 -11.34 -0.83
CA PHE A 251 7.20 -11.20 -1.63
C PHE A 251 8.11 -12.42 -1.52
N LEU A 252 8.36 -12.93 -0.30
CA LEU A 252 9.19 -14.13 -0.10
C LEU A 252 8.56 -15.38 -0.72
N VAL A 253 7.23 -15.53 -0.64
CA VAL A 253 6.49 -16.62 -1.31
C VAL A 253 6.64 -16.53 -2.82
N MET A 254 6.51 -15.34 -3.43
CA MET A 254 6.74 -15.13 -4.85
C MET A 254 8.18 -15.50 -5.26
N CYS A 255 9.18 -15.12 -4.46
CA CYS A 255 10.57 -15.48 -4.71
C CYS A 255 10.79 -16.99 -4.60
N TYR A 256 10.26 -17.66 -3.58
CA TYR A 256 10.32 -19.13 -3.47
C TYR A 256 9.69 -19.81 -4.67
N GLN A 257 8.48 -19.40 -5.04
CA GLN A 257 7.72 -19.95 -6.16
C GLN A 257 8.48 -19.88 -7.49
N THR A 258 9.21 -18.79 -7.73
CA THR A 258 9.79 -18.49 -9.05
C THR A 258 11.29 -18.70 -9.16
N LEU A 259 12.03 -18.53 -8.07
CA LEU A 259 13.49 -18.67 -8.02
C LEU A 259 13.94 -19.99 -7.39
N GLY A 260 13.09 -20.66 -6.61
CA GLY A 260 13.39 -21.92 -5.95
C GLY A 260 14.37 -21.83 -4.79
N ASP A 261 14.54 -20.66 -4.18
CA ASP A 261 15.45 -20.46 -3.06
C ASP A 261 14.88 -21.07 -1.79
N ALA A 262 15.34 -22.26 -1.41
CA ALA A 262 14.87 -22.99 -0.23
C ALA A 262 15.15 -22.26 1.10
N ARG A 263 16.11 -21.31 1.13
CA ARG A 263 16.40 -20.50 2.32
C ARG A 263 15.20 -19.65 2.75
N LEU A 264 14.25 -19.39 1.85
CA LEU A 264 13.09 -18.54 2.10
C LEU A 264 11.99 -19.25 2.89
N LEU A 265 11.97 -20.59 2.94
CA LEU A 265 10.90 -21.35 3.59
C LEU A 265 10.80 -21.06 5.10
N ASP A 266 11.92 -21.09 5.83
CA ASP A 266 11.91 -20.80 7.27
C ASP A 266 11.49 -19.35 7.57
N PRO A 267 12.04 -18.31 6.92
CA PRO A 267 11.56 -16.93 7.08
C PRO A 267 10.07 -16.75 6.78
N ILE A 268 9.54 -17.39 5.73
CA ILE A 268 8.10 -17.38 5.40
C ILE A 268 7.28 -17.94 6.57
N LEU A 269 7.62 -19.14 7.03
CA LEU A 269 6.89 -19.81 8.11
C LEU A 269 7.00 -19.07 9.46
N ARG A 270 8.17 -18.51 9.78
CA ARG A 270 8.35 -17.65 10.95
C ARG A 270 7.50 -16.38 10.84
N GLY A 271 7.45 -15.75 9.66
CA GLY A 271 6.61 -14.60 9.40
C GLY A 271 5.13 -14.90 9.64
N MET A 272 4.62 -16.02 9.12
CA MET A 272 3.25 -16.46 9.35
C MET A 272 2.98 -16.73 10.85
N ASN A 273 3.94 -17.34 11.56
CA ASN A 273 3.80 -17.60 12.99
C ASN A 273 3.78 -16.32 13.84
N ALA A 274 4.40 -15.24 13.39
CA ALA A 274 4.35 -13.94 14.08
C ALA A 274 2.91 -13.46 14.30
N PHE A 275 2.00 -13.75 13.38
CA PHE A 275 0.58 -13.41 13.53
C PHE A 275 -0.08 -14.17 14.68
N ILE A 276 0.30 -15.43 14.90
CA ILE A 276 -0.23 -16.23 16.00
C ILE A 276 0.26 -15.69 17.35
N VAL A 277 1.56 -15.44 17.48
CA VAL A 277 2.16 -15.04 18.77
C VAL A 277 1.85 -13.59 19.17
N THR A 278 1.46 -12.74 18.22
CA THR A 278 1.08 -11.34 18.47
C THR A 278 -0.44 -11.18 18.67
N GLN A 279 -1.26 -12.17 18.31
CA GLN A 279 -2.68 -12.12 18.59
C GLN A 279 -2.91 -12.06 20.10
N GLN A 280 -3.61 -11.02 20.56
CA GLN A 280 -3.84 -10.86 21.99
C GLN A 280 -4.75 -11.97 22.55
N GLY A 281 -4.68 -12.17 23.84
CA GLY A 281 -5.55 -13.14 24.53
C GLY A 281 -6.95 -12.59 24.80
N PRO A 282 -7.89 -13.47 25.25
CA PRO A 282 -9.17 -12.99 25.76
C PRO A 282 -8.98 -11.96 26.87
N PRO A 283 -9.87 -10.94 26.97
CA PRO A 283 -11.11 -10.80 26.21
C PRO A 283 -10.99 -10.04 24.89
N GLN A 284 -9.79 -9.73 24.41
CA GLN A 284 -9.54 -8.88 23.24
C GLN A 284 -8.61 -9.57 22.22
N PRO A 285 -9.05 -10.64 21.54
CA PRO A 285 -8.20 -11.45 20.65
C PRO A 285 -7.90 -10.80 19.29
N GLY A 286 -7.61 -9.49 19.29
CA GLY A 286 -7.25 -8.70 18.13
C GLY A 286 -5.75 -8.41 18.01
N TRP A 287 -5.38 -7.53 17.10
CA TRP A 287 -4.01 -7.07 16.86
C TRP A 287 -3.87 -5.55 16.98
N SER A 288 -2.70 -5.13 17.48
CA SER A 288 -2.23 -3.75 17.43
C SER A 288 -1.56 -3.42 16.10
N LEU A 289 -1.34 -2.14 15.81
CA LEU A 289 -0.52 -1.71 14.68
C LEU A 289 0.94 -2.14 14.86
N GLN A 290 1.47 -1.98 16.07
CA GLN A 290 2.86 -2.27 16.40
C GLN A 290 2.98 -2.87 17.79
N TYR A 291 4.11 -3.55 18.01
CA TYR A 291 4.42 -4.26 19.24
C TYR A 291 5.82 -3.92 19.73
N THR A 292 6.01 -3.94 21.05
CA THR A 292 7.35 -4.03 21.62
C THR A 292 7.98 -5.39 21.31
N LEU A 293 9.28 -5.53 21.53
CA LEU A 293 9.98 -6.81 21.31
C LEU A 293 9.50 -7.92 22.26
N ASP A 294 8.88 -7.57 23.39
CA ASP A 294 8.20 -8.50 24.30
C ASP A 294 6.70 -8.69 23.97
N LEU A 295 6.31 -8.38 22.74
CA LEU A 295 5.01 -8.64 22.12
C LEU A 295 3.81 -7.93 22.78
N LYS A 296 4.04 -6.77 23.40
CA LYS A 296 2.96 -5.94 23.95
C LYS A 296 2.53 -4.88 22.96
N PRO A 297 1.22 -4.62 22.80
CA PRO A 297 0.73 -3.46 22.06
C PRO A 297 1.40 -2.18 22.53
N VAL A 298 1.86 -1.35 21.61
CA VAL A 298 2.61 -0.13 21.91
C VAL A 298 2.08 1.06 21.13
N GLN A 299 2.26 2.26 21.66
CA GLN A 299 2.10 3.50 20.90
C GLN A 299 3.29 3.66 19.95
N ALA A 300 3.01 4.13 18.73
CA ALA A 300 4.05 4.41 17.74
C ALA A 300 4.09 5.92 17.42
N ARG A 301 3.54 6.36 16.28
CA ARG A 301 3.41 7.79 15.97
C ARG A 301 2.53 8.49 17.00
N THR A 302 2.65 9.81 17.11
CA THR A 302 1.91 10.57 18.14
C THR A 302 0.38 10.48 18.01
N TYR A 303 -0.12 10.11 16.84
CA TYR A 303 -1.54 9.86 16.55
C TYR A 303 -1.92 8.36 16.48
N GLU A 304 -1.04 7.48 16.91
CA GLU A 304 -1.26 6.02 16.99
C GLU A 304 -1.24 5.60 18.47
N PRO A 305 -2.39 5.56 19.14
CA PRO A 305 -2.44 5.23 20.56
C PRO A 305 -2.07 3.75 20.78
N ARG A 306 -1.62 3.42 21.98
CA ARG A 306 -1.53 2.04 22.42
C ARG A 306 -2.92 1.40 22.41
N SER A 307 -3.23 0.64 21.38
CA SER A 307 -4.60 0.13 21.11
C SER A 307 -4.58 -1.16 20.31
N LEU A 308 -5.72 -1.80 20.19
CA LEU A 308 -5.99 -2.76 19.14
C LEU A 308 -6.63 -2.03 17.95
N ALA A 309 -6.24 -2.40 16.74
CA ALA A 309 -6.74 -1.78 15.51
C ALA A 309 -7.72 -2.72 14.80
N THR A 310 -8.95 -2.26 14.61
CA THR A 310 -10.03 -3.11 14.04
C THR A 310 -9.76 -3.50 12.60
N HIS A 311 -9.21 -2.59 11.78
CA HIS A 311 -8.87 -2.87 10.39
C HIS A 311 -7.67 -3.81 10.25
N THR A 312 -6.65 -3.66 11.09
CA THR A 312 -5.50 -4.57 11.14
C THR A 312 -5.95 -5.94 11.61
N THR A 313 -6.83 -6.02 12.62
CA THR A 313 -7.40 -7.30 13.05
C THR A 313 -8.17 -7.98 11.92
N ALA A 314 -9.06 -7.28 11.22
CA ALA A 314 -9.80 -7.85 10.09
C ALA A 314 -8.85 -8.32 8.97
N ARG A 315 -7.83 -7.55 8.65
CA ARG A 315 -6.82 -7.92 7.64
C ARG A 315 -6.01 -9.14 8.06
N ASN A 316 -5.57 -9.18 9.31
CA ASN A 316 -4.81 -10.31 9.83
C ASN A 316 -5.63 -11.60 9.84
N LEU A 317 -6.94 -11.53 10.07
CA LEU A 317 -7.84 -12.69 9.95
C LEU A 317 -7.91 -13.22 8.51
N GLU A 318 -7.95 -12.33 7.51
CA GLU A 318 -7.87 -12.73 6.10
C GLU A 318 -6.54 -13.43 5.81
N LEU A 319 -5.42 -12.90 6.31
CA LEU A 319 -4.10 -13.50 6.16
C LEU A 319 -3.98 -14.86 6.88
N MET A 320 -4.53 -15.01 8.09
CA MET A 320 -4.55 -16.30 8.79
C MET A 320 -5.25 -17.38 7.97
N VAL A 321 -6.38 -17.06 7.34
CA VAL A 321 -7.06 -18.00 6.43
C VAL A 321 -6.19 -18.29 5.18
N GLN A 322 -5.51 -17.29 4.67
CA GLN A 322 -4.57 -17.48 3.55
C GLN A 322 -3.38 -18.37 3.95
N PHE A 323 -2.82 -18.20 5.16
CA PHE A 323 -1.73 -19.04 5.65
C PHE A 323 -2.17 -20.51 5.79
N TYR A 324 -3.40 -20.77 6.22
CA TYR A 324 -3.97 -22.11 6.13
C TYR A 324 -3.99 -22.64 4.70
N ARG A 325 -4.42 -21.83 3.72
CA ARG A 325 -4.44 -22.22 2.30
C ARG A 325 -3.05 -22.42 1.71
N LEU A 326 -2.04 -21.76 2.25
CA LEU A 326 -0.65 -21.93 1.83
C LEU A 326 0.03 -23.15 2.45
N THR A 327 -0.32 -23.51 3.69
CA THR A 327 0.41 -24.53 4.48
C THR A 327 -0.38 -25.79 4.78
N GLY A 328 -1.72 -25.72 4.79
CA GLY A 328 -2.60 -26.78 5.30
C GLY A 328 -2.62 -26.88 6.84
N ASP A 329 -1.88 -26.02 7.54
CA ASP A 329 -1.76 -26.09 8.99
C ASP A 329 -2.95 -25.41 9.68
N THR A 330 -3.77 -26.21 10.35
CA THR A 330 -5.00 -25.75 11.01
C THR A 330 -4.77 -24.79 12.18
N LYS A 331 -3.53 -24.68 12.70
CA LYS A 331 -3.21 -23.71 13.76
C LYS A 331 -3.57 -22.27 13.35
N PHE A 332 -3.49 -21.95 12.05
CA PHE A 332 -3.85 -20.63 11.53
C PHE A 332 -5.35 -20.34 11.59
N LEU A 333 -6.20 -21.37 11.68
CA LEU A 333 -7.65 -21.21 11.84
C LEU A 333 -8.10 -21.23 13.30
N ALA A 334 -7.26 -21.69 14.21
CA ALA A 334 -7.65 -22.06 15.58
C ALA A 334 -8.31 -20.90 16.36
N ARG A 335 -7.80 -19.68 16.22
CA ARG A 335 -8.25 -18.51 16.96
C ARG A 335 -8.99 -17.46 16.11
N VAL A 336 -9.28 -17.78 14.84
CA VAL A 336 -10.03 -16.88 13.94
C VAL A 336 -11.46 -16.60 14.45
N PRO A 337 -12.26 -17.61 14.91
CA PRO A 337 -13.62 -17.36 15.38
C PRO A 337 -13.68 -16.37 16.54
N GLU A 338 -12.82 -16.53 17.56
CA GLU A 338 -12.85 -15.65 18.74
C GLU A 338 -12.56 -14.19 18.39
N ALA A 339 -11.67 -13.93 17.40
CA ALA A 339 -11.39 -12.58 16.95
C ALA A 339 -12.54 -11.99 16.10
N ILE A 340 -13.24 -12.81 15.32
CA ILE A 340 -14.45 -12.36 14.61
C ILE A 340 -15.56 -12.03 15.63
N ASP A 341 -15.75 -12.87 16.65
CA ASP A 341 -16.75 -12.65 17.71
C ASP A 341 -16.43 -11.38 18.51
N TRP A 342 -15.14 -11.14 18.80
CA TRP A 342 -14.70 -9.90 19.43
C TRP A 342 -15.00 -8.69 18.54
N LEU A 343 -14.64 -8.70 17.25
CA LEU A 343 -14.97 -7.61 16.33
C LEU A 343 -16.48 -7.34 16.30
N GLU A 344 -17.31 -8.39 16.22
CA GLU A 344 -18.76 -8.22 16.24
C GLU A 344 -19.26 -7.57 17.54
N SER A 345 -18.67 -7.95 18.69
CA SER A 345 -19.06 -7.44 20.01
C SER A 345 -18.75 -5.96 20.23
N ILE A 346 -17.76 -5.41 19.50
CA ILE A 346 -17.33 -4.01 19.59
C ILE A 346 -17.85 -3.14 18.44
N ALA A 347 -18.79 -3.65 17.64
CA ALA A 347 -19.45 -2.87 16.61
C ALA A 347 -20.15 -1.65 17.23
N LEU A 348 -20.00 -0.49 16.57
CA LEU A 348 -20.58 0.74 17.06
C LEU A 348 -22.11 0.74 16.94
N PRO A 349 -22.83 1.32 17.88
CA PRO A 349 -24.27 1.50 17.77
C PRO A 349 -24.68 2.27 16.51
N PRO A 350 -25.88 2.02 15.96
CA PRO A 350 -26.40 2.80 14.85
C PRO A 350 -26.37 4.30 15.13
N GLY A 351 -25.95 5.09 14.14
CA GLY A 351 -25.90 6.55 14.22
C GLY A 351 -24.63 7.16 14.86
N VAL A 352 -23.74 6.33 15.43
CA VAL A 352 -22.45 6.82 15.94
C VAL A 352 -21.45 7.04 14.82
N ALA A 353 -21.39 6.11 13.85
CA ALA A 353 -20.50 6.18 12.71
C ALA A 353 -21.24 6.68 11.46
N PRO A 354 -20.53 7.28 10.49
CA PRO A 354 -21.08 7.57 9.16
C PRO A 354 -21.60 6.31 8.46
N ALA A 355 -22.52 6.48 7.52
CA ALA A 355 -23.10 5.38 6.72
C ALA A 355 -21.98 4.49 6.10
N GLY A 356 -22.16 3.17 6.21
CA GLY A 356 -21.20 2.18 5.72
C GLY A 356 -19.97 1.97 6.61
N ARG A 357 -19.88 2.63 7.76
CA ARG A 357 -18.84 2.42 8.78
C ARG A 357 -19.45 1.75 10.00
N THR A 358 -18.74 0.79 10.59
CA THR A 358 -19.27 -0.08 11.62
C THR A 358 -18.42 -0.12 12.89
N HIS A 359 -17.16 0.26 12.83
CA HIS A 359 -16.22 0.15 13.95
C HIS A 359 -15.39 1.41 14.10
N ALA A 360 -14.97 1.73 15.31
CA ALA A 360 -13.88 2.66 15.54
C ALA A 360 -12.57 2.04 15.03
N THR A 361 -11.63 2.88 14.58
CA THR A 361 -10.32 2.41 14.11
C THR A 361 -9.51 1.82 15.26
N PHE A 362 -9.49 2.48 16.41
CA PHE A 362 -8.73 2.10 17.58
C PHE A 362 -9.62 1.71 18.76
N ILE A 363 -9.22 0.65 19.45
CA ILE A 363 -9.89 0.12 20.65
C ILE A 363 -8.89 0.08 21.80
N GLU A 364 -9.26 0.69 22.93
CA GLU A 364 -8.41 0.74 24.10
C GLU A 364 -8.12 -0.66 24.66
N VAL A 365 -6.83 -0.93 24.89
CA VAL A 365 -6.40 -2.20 25.48
C VAL A 365 -6.95 -2.35 26.89
N GLY A 366 -7.63 -3.45 27.16
CA GLY A 366 -8.16 -3.82 28.47
C GLY A 366 -9.61 -3.41 28.74
N THR A 367 -10.19 -2.48 27.93
CA THR A 367 -11.53 -1.95 28.24
C THR A 367 -12.57 -2.10 27.13
N ASN A 368 -12.17 -2.32 25.89
CA ASN A 368 -12.99 -2.29 24.67
C ASN A 368 -13.60 -0.90 24.34
N ARG A 369 -13.15 0.16 25.00
CA ARG A 369 -13.62 1.52 24.65
C ARG A 369 -13.07 1.95 23.29
N PRO A 370 -13.87 2.57 22.41
CA PRO A 370 -13.36 3.19 21.21
C PRO A 370 -12.48 4.41 21.55
N LEU A 371 -11.38 4.55 20.82
CA LEU A 371 -10.49 5.69 20.91
C LEU A 371 -10.53 6.48 19.61
N TYR A 372 -10.71 7.80 19.73
CA TYR A 372 -10.71 8.74 18.62
C TYR A 372 -9.57 9.72 18.78
N ILE A 373 -8.88 10.02 17.69
CA ILE A 373 -7.70 10.87 17.70
C ILE A 373 -8.10 12.30 17.42
N HIS A 374 -7.57 13.21 18.18
CA HIS A 374 -7.76 14.64 18.06
C HIS A 374 -6.41 15.35 17.96
N ARG A 375 -6.45 16.58 17.49
CA ARG A 375 -5.28 17.45 17.41
C ARG A 375 -5.66 18.86 17.81
N GLU A 376 -4.77 19.52 18.53
CA GLU A 376 -4.84 20.95 18.81
C GLU A 376 -3.50 21.62 18.48
N GLY A 377 -3.54 22.88 18.10
CA GLY A 377 -2.36 23.65 17.76
C GLY A 377 -1.75 23.31 16.41
N SER A 378 -0.64 23.97 16.07
CA SER A 378 0.14 23.71 14.86
C SER A 378 0.84 22.35 14.92
N ASN A 379 0.92 21.65 13.79
CA ASN A 379 1.64 20.39 13.69
C ASN A 379 3.15 20.55 13.92
N VAL A 380 3.72 21.67 13.49
CA VAL A 380 5.17 21.90 13.51
C VAL A 380 5.67 22.34 14.88
N VAL A 381 5.01 23.29 15.51
CA VAL A 381 5.55 23.97 16.71
C VAL A 381 4.83 23.58 17.98
N ASN A 382 3.53 23.67 18.01
CA ASN A 382 2.73 23.49 19.22
C ASN A 382 1.60 22.47 19.06
N GLY A 383 1.54 21.79 17.94
CA GLY A 383 0.55 20.76 17.68
C GLY A 383 0.70 19.60 18.66
N ARG A 384 -0.40 19.20 19.25
CA ARG A 384 -0.49 18.06 20.14
C ARG A 384 -1.58 17.12 19.68
N TYR A 385 -1.24 15.85 19.55
CA TYR A 385 -2.22 14.80 19.36
C TYR A 385 -2.64 14.24 20.72
N TYR A 386 -3.92 13.97 20.85
CA TYR A 386 -4.50 13.30 22.03
C TYR A 386 -5.66 12.41 21.57
N TRP A 387 -6.16 11.58 22.45
CA TRP A 387 -7.27 10.69 22.17
C TRP A 387 -8.21 10.55 23.37
N ASP A 388 -9.47 10.39 23.07
CA ASP A 388 -10.54 10.09 24.01
C ASP A 388 -11.64 9.25 23.34
N SER A 389 -12.80 9.15 23.97
CA SER A 389 -13.96 8.42 23.44
C SER A 389 -14.98 9.33 22.71
N ASN A 390 -14.65 10.58 22.42
CA ASN A 390 -15.52 11.49 21.69
C ASN A 390 -15.36 11.32 20.17
N PRO A 391 -16.42 10.88 19.44
CA PRO A 391 -16.31 10.65 18.00
C PRO A 391 -16.38 11.92 17.13
N LYS A 392 -16.47 13.10 17.74
CA LYS A 392 -16.60 14.39 17.04
C LYS A 392 -15.25 15.07 16.89
N ASP A 393 -15.06 15.81 15.81
CA ASP A 393 -13.86 16.60 15.50
C ASP A 393 -12.57 15.77 15.59
N THR A 394 -12.54 14.68 14.85
CA THR A 394 -11.48 13.68 14.88
C THR A 394 -10.48 13.87 13.76
N LEU A 395 -9.21 13.52 14.01
CA LEU A 395 -8.17 13.51 13.01
C LEU A 395 -8.46 12.44 11.93
N GLY A 396 -8.44 12.85 10.66
CA GLY A 396 -8.80 11.97 9.54
C GLY A 396 -7.69 11.08 8.98
N HIS A 397 -6.47 11.04 9.56
CA HIS A 397 -5.32 10.33 8.97
C HIS A 397 -5.63 8.87 8.65
N TYR A 398 -6.04 8.09 9.66
CA TYR A 398 -6.44 6.67 9.45
C TYR A 398 -7.93 6.49 9.23
N SER A 399 -8.73 7.54 9.12
CA SER A 399 -10.17 7.51 9.32
C SER A 399 -10.56 7.00 10.72
N SER A 400 -11.38 7.75 11.43
CA SER A 400 -11.82 7.39 12.78
C SER A 400 -12.72 6.15 12.82
N PHE A 401 -13.29 5.78 11.67
CA PHE A 401 -14.26 4.70 11.53
C PHE A 401 -13.91 3.76 10.38
N ARG A 402 -14.12 2.46 10.57
CA ARG A 402 -13.79 1.40 9.61
C ARG A 402 -15.02 0.62 9.15
N PRO A 403 -15.09 0.24 7.87
CA PRO A 403 -16.14 -0.65 7.35
C PRO A 403 -15.69 -2.11 7.53
N ILE A 404 -15.91 -2.70 8.68
CA ILE A 404 -15.57 -4.10 8.91
C ILE A 404 -16.75 -4.98 8.48
N ASN A 405 -16.52 -5.90 7.55
CA ASN A 405 -17.54 -6.82 7.06
C ASN A 405 -17.46 -8.16 7.78
N ILE A 406 -18.14 -8.26 8.93
CA ILE A 406 -18.19 -9.47 9.76
C ILE A 406 -18.75 -10.67 8.98
N VAL A 407 -19.78 -10.46 8.17
CA VAL A 407 -20.40 -11.52 7.36
C VAL A 407 -19.38 -12.12 6.38
N ALA A 408 -18.61 -11.28 5.71
CA ALA A 408 -17.57 -11.76 4.79
C ALA A 408 -16.44 -12.51 5.53
N LEU A 409 -16.02 -12.04 6.72
CA LEU A 409 -15.01 -12.74 7.53
C LEU A 409 -15.51 -14.10 8.01
N ARG A 410 -16.77 -14.18 8.48
CA ARG A 410 -17.38 -15.47 8.88
C ARG A 410 -17.48 -16.43 7.69
N LYS A 411 -17.89 -15.94 6.52
CA LYS A 411 -17.95 -16.76 5.31
C LYS A 411 -16.56 -17.26 4.90
N LEU A 412 -15.56 -16.37 4.88
CA LEU A 412 -14.18 -16.72 4.55
C LEU A 412 -13.64 -17.83 5.45
N TYR A 413 -13.87 -17.72 6.75
CA TYR A 413 -13.51 -18.75 7.73
C TYR A 413 -14.26 -20.05 7.52
N ALA A 414 -15.59 -20.00 7.33
CA ALA A 414 -16.41 -21.19 7.13
C ALA A 414 -16.01 -21.95 5.86
N ASP A 415 -15.77 -21.24 4.76
CA ASP A 415 -15.30 -21.82 3.51
C ASP A 415 -13.93 -22.53 3.71
N ALA A 416 -13.00 -21.90 4.43
CA ALA A 416 -11.70 -22.51 4.72
C ALA A 416 -11.82 -23.72 5.66
N ARG A 417 -12.62 -23.61 6.71
CA ARG A 417 -12.85 -24.68 7.69
C ARG A 417 -13.49 -25.93 7.10
N ALA A 418 -14.27 -25.77 6.02
CA ALA A 418 -14.89 -26.88 5.30
C ALA A 418 -13.91 -27.66 4.39
N MET A 419 -12.72 -27.12 4.12
CA MET A 419 -11.70 -27.77 3.29
C MET A 419 -10.80 -28.68 4.13
N THR A 420 -10.42 -29.83 3.60
CA THR A 420 -9.28 -30.58 4.16
C THR A 420 -7.97 -29.83 3.87
N PRO A 421 -6.86 -30.09 4.59
CA PRO A 421 -5.56 -29.51 4.29
C PRO A 421 -5.15 -29.67 2.81
N GLU A 422 -5.37 -30.84 2.22
CA GLU A 422 -5.04 -31.13 0.83
C GLU A 422 -5.88 -30.30 -0.15
N GLN A 423 -7.18 -30.10 0.16
CA GLN A 423 -8.05 -29.25 -0.64
C GLN A 423 -7.64 -27.78 -0.53
N ALA A 424 -7.32 -27.32 0.66
CA ALA A 424 -6.94 -25.94 0.94
C ALA A 424 -5.63 -25.57 0.22
N THR A 425 -4.67 -26.50 0.17
CA THR A 425 -3.33 -26.27 -0.38
C THR A 425 -3.17 -26.56 -1.87
N LYS A 426 -4.24 -26.94 -2.57
CA LYS A 426 -4.18 -27.30 -4.00
C LYS A 426 -3.55 -26.23 -4.90
N GLY A 427 -3.70 -24.94 -4.55
CA GLY A 427 -3.10 -23.80 -5.26
C GLY A 427 -1.86 -23.22 -4.57
N SER A 428 -1.28 -23.91 -3.59
CA SER A 428 -0.16 -23.38 -2.79
C SER A 428 1.20 -23.64 -3.46
N PRO A 429 1.99 -22.59 -3.72
CA PRO A 429 3.37 -22.76 -4.18
C PRO A 429 4.28 -23.39 -3.12
N LEU A 430 3.94 -23.27 -1.82
CA LEU A 430 4.73 -23.88 -0.74
C LEU A 430 4.60 -25.40 -0.72
N VAL A 431 3.47 -25.94 -1.20
CA VAL A 431 3.20 -27.39 -1.28
C VAL A 431 3.52 -27.95 -2.66
N ALA A 432 3.16 -27.23 -3.72
CA ALA A 432 3.45 -27.64 -5.09
C ALA A 432 4.95 -27.60 -5.42
N GLY A 433 5.71 -26.74 -4.75
CA GLY A 433 7.13 -26.49 -5.03
C GLY A 433 7.35 -25.40 -6.09
N HIS A 434 8.62 -24.99 -6.23
CA HIS A 434 8.97 -23.91 -7.15
C HIS A 434 8.76 -24.32 -8.62
N GLY A 435 8.41 -23.34 -9.45
CA GLY A 435 8.27 -23.52 -10.90
C GLY A 435 7.01 -24.27 -11.34
N VAL A 436 6.19 -24.80 -10.41
CA VAL A 436 4.99 -25.57 -10.75
C VAL A 436 3.79 -24.66 -11.04
N LEU A 437 3.61 -23.63 -10.24
CA LEU A 437 2.52 -22.67 -10.40
C LEU A 437 3.05 -21.36 -10.99
N PRO A 438 2.38 -20.76 -11.99
CA PRO A 438 2.78 -19.46 -12.52
C PRO A 438 2.37 -18.34 -11.56
N LEU A 439 3.06 -17.20 -11.66
CA LEU A 439 2.57 -15.96 -11.05
C LEU A 439 1.29 -15.48 -11.75
N PRO A 440 0.48 -14.64 -11.07
CA PRO A 440 -0.63 -13.95 -11.73
C PRO A 440 -0.13 -13.19 -12.96
N LYS A 441 -0.93 -13.18 -14.02
CA LYS A 441 -0.60 -12.45 -15.26
C LYS A 441 -0.55 -10.94 -15.03
N TYR A 442 -1.46 -10.42 -14.20
CA TYR A 442 -1.65 -9.00 -13.95
C TYR A 442 -1.49 -8.67 -12.47
N PHE A 443 -0.86 -7.52 -12.19
CA PHE A 443 -0.55 -7.07 -10.82
C PHE A 443 -1.12 -5.70 -10.49
N ALA A 444 -1.16 -4.77 -11.45
CA ALA A 444 -1.57 -3.39 -11.19
C ALA A 444 -3.02 -3.10 -11.57
N LEU A 445 -3.75 -4.07 -12.13
CA LEU A 445 -5.11 -3.84 -12.57
C LEU A 445 -6.04 -3.58 -11.37
N MET A 446 -6.76 -2.46 -11.42
CA MET A 446 -7.69 -2.05 -10.37
C MET A 446 -9.14 -2.03 -10.88
N PRO A 447 -10.14 -2.18 -10.00
CA PRO A 447 -11.54 -1.97 -10.36
C PRO A 447 -11.80 -0.55 -10.82
N ALA A 448 -12.69 -0.41 -11.80
CA ALA A 448 -13.11 0.88 -12.33
C ALA A 448 -14.64 0.87 -12.55
N PRO A 449 -15.44 0.83 -11.48
CA PRO A 449 -16.88 0.76 -11.60
C PRO A 449 -17.42 1.96 -12.39
N GLY A 450 -18.28 1.68 -13.37
CA GLY A 450 -18.87 2.72 -14.23
C GLY A 450 -17.97 3.25 -15.36
N VAL A 451 -16.70 2.83 -15.44
CA VAL A 451 -15.79 3.19 -16.53
C VAL A 451 -15.77 2.07 -17.57
N THR A 452 -15.92 2.43 -18.85
CA THR A 452 -15.88 1.51 -19.99
C THR A 452 -14.69 1.81 -20.90
N ALA A 453 -14.31 0.87 -21.77
CA ALA A 453 -13.26 1.12 -22.77
C ALA A 453 -13.63 2.29 -23.67
N ALA A 454 -14.88 2.37 -24.13
CA ALA A 454 -15.37 3.48 -24.93
C ALA A 454 -15.26 4.83 -24.20
N SER A 455 -15.64 4.91 -22.93
CA SER A 455 -15.50 6.14 -22.14
C SER A 455 -14.05 6.51 -21.88
N SER A 456 -13.16 5.53 -21.66
CA SER A 456 -11.71 5.76 -21.51
C SER A 456 -11.07 6.28 -22.80
N ILE A 457 -11.48 5.75 -23.97
CA ILE A 457 -11.01 6.24 -25.28
C ILE A 457 -11.50 7.69 -25.49
N ALA A 458 -12.78 7.95 -25.28
CA ALA A 458 -13.38 9.26 -25.53
C ALA A 458 -12.88 10.36 -24.59
N SER A 459 -12.48 10.01 -23.37
CA SER A 459 -12.01 10.98 -22.36
C SER A 459 -10.50 11.22 -22.38
N LEU A 460 -9.72 10.44 -23.14
CA LEU A 460 -8.30 10.73 -23.33
C LEU A 460 -8.14 12.02 -24.14
N ASN A 461 -7.50 13.02 -23.56
CA ASN A 461 -7.32 14.29 -24.25
C ASN A 461 -6.32 14.19 -25.42
N LYS A 462 -6.20 15.27 -26.19
CA LYS A 462 -5.33 15.30 -27.37
C LYS A 462 -3.84 15.18 -27.02
N GLU A 463 -3.44 15.58 -25.83
CA GLU A 463 -2.06 15.47 -25.31
C GLU A 463 -1.73 14.04 -24.87
N GLY A 464 -2.72 13.19 -24.57
CA GLY A 464 -2.52 11.78 -24.19
C GLY A 464 -2.66 11.49 -22.69
N TYR A 465 -3.40 12.31 -21.93
CA TYR A 465 -3.69 12.04 -20.52
C TYR A 465 -5.16 12.20 -20.17
N TRP A 466 -5.56 11.59 -19.07
CA TRP A 466 -6.89 11.76 -18.48
C TRP A 466 -6.85 12.80 -17.38
N LEU A 467 -7.72 13.80 -17.48
CA LEU A 467 -7.95 14.74 -16.39
C LEU A 467 -8.78 14.08 -15.29
N ALA A 468 -8.37 14.28 -14.05
CA ALA A 468 -9.05 13.76 -12.88
C ALA A 468 -8.96 14.76 -11.71
N PRO A 469 -9.91 14.72 -10.76
CA PRO A 469 -9.73 15.36 -9.48
C PRO A 469 -8.48 14.80 -8.79
N LEU A 470 -7.63 15.68 -8.25
CA LEU A 470 -6.41 15.27 -7.56
C LEU A 470 -6.69 15.05 -6.08
N GLY A 471 -6.35 13.88 -5.57
CA GLY A 471 -6.12 13.65 -4.16
C GLY A 471 -4.71 14.17 -3.76
N TYR A 472 -4.41 14.24 -2.45
CA TYR A 472 -3.09 14.60 -1.95
C TYR A 472 -2.48 15.86 -2.58
N ASN A 473 -3.27 16.89 -2.69
CA ASN A 473 -2.80 18.22 -3.09
C ASN A 473 -2.80 19.12 -1.86
N SER A 474 -1.67 19.68 -1.54
CA SER A 474 -1.46 20.48 -0.34
C SER A 474 -1.18 21.94 -0.68
N HIS A 475 -1.27 22.80 0.35
CA HIS A 475 -0.78 24.15 0.27
C HIS A 475 0.70 24.17 -0.13
N PRO A 476 1.16 25.18 -0.87
CA PRO A 476 2.59 25.38 -1.11
C PRO A 476 3.30 25.60 0.23
N TYR A 477 4.47 24.98 0.39
CA TYR A 477 5.35 25.33 1.50
C TYR A 477 5.84 26.77 1.34
N LYS A 478 5.63 27.59 2.37
CA LYS A 478 6.02 29.02 2.40
C LYS A 478 7.04 29.35 3.49
N GLY A 479 7.39 28.37 4.32
CA GLY A 479 8.32 28.56 5.42
C GLY A 479 9.77 28.64 4.96
N ASP A 480 10.63 29.07 5.85
CA ASP A 480 12.09 29.17 5.70
C ASP A 480 12.85 28.02 6.39
N GLY A 481 12.15 26.94 6.77
CA GLY A 481 12.70 25.84 7.57
C GLY A 481 12.74 26.10 9.07
N SER A 482 12.33 27.30 9.52
CA SER A 482 12.24 27.61 10.94
C SER A 482 11.04 26.89 11.60
N THR A 483 11.06 26.86 12.93
CA THR A 483 9.93 26.33 13.72
C THR A 483 8.95 27.43 14.13
N ASN A 484 9.10 28.63 13.61
CA ASN A 484 8.21 29.75 13.92
C ASN A 484 6.92 29.62 13.10
N VAL A 485 5.81 29.55 13.80
CA VAL A 485 4.47 29.49 13.21
C VAL A 485 3.84 30.86 13.29
N ALA A 486 3.22 31.31 12.21
CA ALA A 486 2.44 32.55 12.22
C ALA A 486 1.33 32.49 13.29
N PRO A 487 1.03 33.59 13.96
CA PRO A 487 -0.09 33.64 14.90
C PRO A 487 -1.40 33.25 14.21
N GLY A 488 -2.16 32.35 14.81
CA GLY A 488 -3.44 31.89 14.27
C GLY A 488 -4.15 30.96 15.24
N SER A 489 -5.39 30.62 14.92
CA SER A 489 -6.15 29.61 15.66
C SER A 489 -5.96 28.23 14.97
N TYR A 490 -5.36 27.30 15.67
CA TYR A 490 -5.08 25.93 15.20
C TYR A 490 -5.86 24.88 16.01
N GLY A 491 -7.02 25.26 16.53
CA GLY A 491 -7.85 24.41 17.37
C GLY A 491 -8.66 23.33 16.63
N THR A 492 -8.52 23.23 15.32
CA THR A 492 -9.23 22.22 14.51
C THR A 492 -8.33 21.05 14.15
N THR A 493 -8.88 19.85 14.12
CA THR A 493 -8.20 18.62 13.67
C THR A 493 -8.13 18.49 12.14
N HIS A 494 -8.73 19.41 11.38
CA HIS A 494 -8.91 19.27 9.93
C HIS A 494 -7.87 20.00 9.10
N VAL A 495 -7.30 21.08 9.61
CA VAL A 495 -6.38 21.96 8.88
C VAL A 495 -5.21 22.33 9.77
N GLY A 496 -4.01 22.26 9.22
CA GLY A 496 -2.81 22.84 9.82
C GLY A 496 -2.79 24.37 9.67
N ASP A 497 -1.69 25.00 10.05
CA ASP A 497 -1.51 26.43 9.83
C ASP A 497 -1.07 26.73 8.38
N GLU A 498 -1.06 28.00 7.99
CA GLU A 498 -0.71 28.43 6.64
C GLU A 498 0.76 28.17 6.27
N SER A 499 1.62 27.94 7.25
CA SER A 499 3.04 27.67 7.04
C SER A 499 3.32 26.20 6.77
N ASP A 500 2.42 25.29 7.12
CA ASP A 500 2.57 23.86 6.87
C ASP A 500 2.00 23.44 5.49
N THR A 501 2.24 22.20 5.12
CA THR A 501 1.79 21.62 3.86
C THR A 501 0.45 20.88 3.99
N SER A 502 -0.44 21.39 4.84
CA SER A 502 -1.76 20.80 5.04
C SER A 502 -2.56 20.73 3.73
N PRO A 503 -3.45 19.74 3.59
CA PRO A 503 -4.35 19.67 2.44
C PRO A 503 -5.27 20.89 2.36
N TYR A 504 -5.68 21.25 1.16
CA TYR A 504 -6.75 22.21 0.97
C TYR A 504 -8.07 21.63 1.50
N PRO A 505 -8.77 22.30 2.43
CA PRO A 505 -9.99 21.74 3.01
C PRO A 505 -11.20 21.82 2.07
N ASP A 506 -11.22 22.79 1.16
CA ASP A 506 -12.36 23.20 0.35
C ASP A 506 -12.06 23.30 -1.15
N LYS A 507 -10.82 22.96 -1.57
CA LYS A 507 -10.38 23.10 -2.95
C LYS A 507 -9.92 21.76 -3.53
N THR A 508 -10.65 21.26 -4.50
CA THR A 508 -10.22 20.12 -5.31
C THR A 508 -9.53 20.64 -6.57
N LEU A 509 -8.26 20.30 -6.74
CA LEU A 509 -7.54 20.56 -7.98
C LEU A 509 -7.86 19.47 -9.01
N THR A 510 -7.83 19.84 -10.29
CA THR A 510 -7.95 18.90 -11.41
C THR A 510 -6.61 18.82 -12.13
N GLY A 511 -6.17 17.61 -12.45
CA GLY A 511 -4.87 17.41 -13.06
C GLY A 511 -4.65 15.99 -13.57
N ILE A 512 -3.41 15.57 -13.62
CA ILE A 512 -2.96 14.26 -14.06
C ILE A 512 -2.70 13.40 -12.83
N SER A 513 -3.40 12.28 -12.72
CA SER A 513 -3.28 11.35 -11.60
C SER A 513 -2.80 9.98 -12.07
N ILE A 514 -1.79 9.42 -11.40
CA ILE A 514 -1.34 8.04 -11.63
C ILE A 514 -2.49 7.06 -11.37
N GLU A 515 -3.30 7.29 -10.36
CA GLU A 515 -4.46 6.44 -10.08
C GLU A 515 -5.47 6.44 -11.25
N ALA A 516 -5.77 7.62 -11.81
CA ALA A 516 -6.64 7.71 -12.98
C ALA A 516 -6.02 7.04 -14.21
N PHE A 517 -4.70 7.17 -14.41
CA PHE A 517 -3.97 6.46 -15.45
C PHE A 517 -4.10 4.94 -15.29
N ILE A 518 -3.81 4.41 -14.08
CA ILE A 518 -3.92 2.97 -13.80
C ILE A 518 -5.37 2.49 -14.02
N ARG A 519 -6.36 3.24 -13.56
CA ARG A 519 -7.78 2.90 -13.69
C ARG A 519 -8.21 2.78 -15.15
N ASN A 520 -7.91 3.76 -15.97
CA ASN A 520 -8.26 3.73 -17.38
C ASN A 520 -7.49 2.64 -18.15
N MET A 521 -6.19 2.50 -17.91
CA MET A 521 -5.38 1.42 -18.49
C MET A 521 -5.90 0.05 -18.07
N SER A 522 -6.35 -0.12 -16.83
CA SER A 522 -6.94 -1.39 -16.36
C SER A 522 -8.19 -1.77 -17.13
N VAL A 523 -9.05 -0.80 -17.44
CA VAL A 523 -10.25 -1.01 -18.27
C VAL A 523 -9.87 -1.39 -19.69
N LEU A 524 -8.92 -0.67 -20.29
CA LEU A 524 -8.47 -0.92 -21.65
C LEU A 524 -7.77 -2.29 -21.78
N ILE A 525 -6.92 -2.67 -20.82
CA ILE A 525 -6.27 -3.99 -20.77
C ILE A 525 -7.33 -5.10 -20.71
N ARG A 526 -8.34 -4.99 -19.82
CA ARG A 526 -9.41 -5.98 -19.74
C ARG A 526 -10.22 -6.10 -21.04
N ALA A 527 -10.38 -4.99 -21.75
CA ALA A 527 -11.14 -4.98 -23.01
C ALA A 527 -10.45 -5.75 -24.14
N ILE A 528 -9.12 -5.90 -24.10
CA ILE A 528 -8.34 -6.60 -25.14
C ILE A 528 -7.89 -8.01 -24.72
N ASP A 529 -7.97 -8.36 -23.45
CA ASP A 529 -7.66 -9.71 -22.97
C ASP A 529 -8.94 -10.49 -22.63
N PRO A 530 -9.37 -11.43 -23.50
CA PRO A 530 -10.58 -12.21 -23.28
C PRO A 530 -10.54 -13.08 -22.01
N SER A 531 -9.36 -13.40 -21.48
CA SER A 531 -9.22 -14.19 -20.26
C SER A 531 -9.74 -13.45 -19.01
N MET A 532 -9.91 -12.13 -19.10
CA MET A 532 -10.39 -11.26 -18.03
C MET A 532 -11.89 -10.95 -18.11
N SER A 533 -12.57 -11.46 -19.15
CA SER A 533 -14.01 -11.21 -19.42
C SER A 533 -14.95 -12.18 -18.70
N LYS A 534 -14.45 -12.92 -17.69
CA LYS A 534 -15.21 -13.93 -16.93
C LYS A 534 -15.58 -13.46 -15.54
#